data_dbc2f46c760868c6a8b1be2d6a6ecb04
#
_entry.id   dbc2f46c760868c6a8b1be2d6a6ecb04
#
_cell.length_a   1.000
_cell.length_b   1.000
_cell.length_c   1.000
_cell.angle_alpha   90.00
_cell.angle_beta   90.00
_cell.angle_gamma   90.00
#
_symmetry.space_group_name_H-M   'P 1'
#
loop_
_entity.id
_entity.type
_entity.pdbx_description
1 polymer ?
#
loop_
_entity_poly.entity_id
_entity_poly.type
_entity_poly.pdbx_seq_one_letter_code
_entity_poly.pdbx_strand_id
1 'polypeptide(L)'
;IKITANDGKESTSLNATFTKSVTSASVTLTTPLAVDGDITVAILQVSGSIPNDAAFKTEATNNALDDSPVWQDVTAEVRKGTNIVFENQTASAGAAFNFRISVERGASGEGGYIDSVSGAFQ
;
A
#
# COMPACT_ATOMS: atom_id res chain seq x y z
N ILE A 1 -10.94 0.90 1.14
CA ILE A 1 -9.64 1.56 0.91
C ILE A 1 -9.87 3.04 0.70
N LYS A 2 -9.11 3.84 1.39
CA LYS A 2 -9.06 5.27 1.15
C LYS A 2 -7.61 5.67 0.94
N ILE A 3 -7.32 6.24 -0.22
CA ILE A 3 -5.99 6.73 -0.54
C ILE A 3 -6.14 8.14 -1.07
N THR A 4 -5.37 9.06 -0.51
CA THR A 4 -5.36 10.46 -0.92
C THR A 4 -3.99 10.81 -1.47
N ALA A 5 -3.96 11.29 -2.69
CA ALA A 5 -2.76 11.82 -3.33
C ALA A 5 -2.78 13.33 -3.23
N ASN A 6 -1.66 13.92 -2.88
CA ASN A 6 -1.54 15.37 -2.79
C ASN A 6 -0.16 15.81 -3.28
N ASP A 7 -0.14 16.55 -4.38
CA ASP A 7 1.08 17.10 -4.96
C ASP A 7 1.29 18.58 -4.63
N GLY A 8 0.52 19.11 -3.69
CA GLY A 8 0.53 20.51 -3.31
C GLY A 8 -0.41 21.39 -4.13
N LYS A 9 -1.01 20.88 -5.18
CA LYS A 9 -1.92 21.61 -6.07
C LYS A 9 -3.29 20.95 -6.19
N GLU A 10 -3.33 19.64 -6.21
CA GLU A 10 -4.57 18.87 -6.31
C GLU A 10 -4.46 17.61 -5.47
N SER A 11 -5.59 17.05 -5.13
CA SER A 11 -5.64 15.79 -4.40
C SER A 11 -6.65 14.86 -5.04
N THR A 12 -6.33 13.58 -5.02
CA THR A 12 -7.19 12.51 -5.53
C THR A 12 -7.43 11.51 -4.41
N SER A 13 -8.69 11.14 -4.22
CA SER A 13 -9.07 10.17 -3.20
C SER A 13 -9.75 8.96 -3.85
N LEU A 14 -9.42 7.80 -3.35
CA LEU A 14 -10.10 6.56 -3.70
C LEU A 14 -10.53 5.87 -2.41
N ASN A 15 -11.81 5.48 -2.33
CA ASN A 15 -12.34 4.79 -1.17
C ASN A 15 -12.88 3.43 -1.57
N ALA A 16 -12.42 2.39 -0.88
CA ALA A 16 -13.00 1.06 -0.98
C ALA A 16 -12.90 0.40 0.39
N THR A 17 -13.93 -0.31 0.77
CA THR A 17 -13.98 -1.03 2.04
C THR A 17 -14.34 -2.47 1.76
N PHE A 18 -13.64 -3.38 2.40
CA PHE A 18 -13.92 -4.80 2.28
C PHE A 18 -13.63 -5.51 3.60
N THR A 19 -14.32 -6.61 3.82
CA THR A 19 -14.07 -7.48 4.96
C THR A 19 -13.85 -8.88 4.43
N LYS A 20 -12.75 -9.50 4.81
CA LYS A 20 -12.42 -10.84 4.37
C LYS A 20 -11.68 -11.60 5.46
N SER A 21 -12.23 -12.74 5.87
CA SER A 21 -11.56 -13.67 6.77
C SER A 21 -10.92 -14.76 5.93
N VAL A 22 -9.62 -15.01 6.10
CA VAL A 22 -8.84 -15.77 5.12
C VAL A 22 -7.77 -16.66 5.73
N THR A 23 -7.40 -17.71 4.98
CA THR A 23 -6.14 -18.43 5.16
C THR A 23 -4.99 -17.67 4.47
N SER A 24 -5.26 -17.08 3.32
CA SER A 24 -4.36 -16.14 2.68
C SER A 24 -5.17 -15.10 1.91
N ALA A 25 -4.64 -13.88 1.83
CA ALA A 25 -5.27 -12.79 1.08
C ALA A 25 -4.21 -11.86 0.51
N SER A 26 -4.53 -11.26 -0.62
CA SER A 26 -3.71 -10.20 -1.19
C SER A 26 -4.59 -9.06 -1.69
N VAL A 27 -4.09 -7.85 -1.59
CA VAL A 27 -4.80 -6.63 -1.99
C VAL A 27 -3.85 -5.73 -2.75
N THR A 28 -4.29 -5.25 -3.90
CA THR A 28 -3.56 -4.24 -4.67
C THR A 28 -4.58 -3.38 -5.41
N LEU A 29 -4.19 -2.15 -5.78
CA LEU A 29 -5.05 -1.33 -6.63
C LEU A 29 -5.03 -1.87 -8.05
N THR A 30 -6.21 -2.01 -8.64
CA THR A 30 -6.34 -2.41 -10.05
C THR A 30 -5.77 -1.33 -10.97
N THR A 31 -6.00 -0.07 -10.61
CA THR A 31 -5.50 1.08 -11.36
C THR A 31 -4.57 1.90 -10.46
N PRO A 32 -3.29 2.02 -10.79
CA PRO A 32 -2.38 2.87 -10.02
C PRO A 32 -2.85 4.33 -10.01
N LEU A 33 -2.49 5.05 -8.96
CA LEU A 33 -2.85 6.46 -8.80
C LEU A 33 -1.73 7.34 -9.38
N ALA A 34 -1.96 7.83 -10.59
CA ALA A 34 -1.01 8.70 -11.29
C ALA A 34 -1.12 10.15 -10.81
N VAL A 35 0.00 10.83 -10.71
CA VAL A 35 0.06 12.25 -10.35
C VAL A 35 1.09 12.97 -11.22
N ASP A 36 0.97 14.30 -11.26
CA ASP A 36 1.96 15.15 -11.91
C ASP A 36 3.10 15.45 -10.93
N GLY A 37 4.27 15.08 -11.17
CA GLY A 37 5.41 15.30 -10.29
C GLY A 37 5.80 14.02 -9.56
N ASP A 38 6.87 14.08 -8.82
CA ASP A 38 7.45 12.91 -8.18
C ASP A 38 6.72 12.56 -6.87
N ILE A 39 6.66 11.28 -6.59
CA ILE A 39 6.16 10.78 -5.31
C ILE A 39 7.38 10.37 -4.48
N THR A 40 7.61 11.07 -3.37
CA THR A 40 8.79 10.83 -2.54
C THR A 40 8.45 10.21 -1.19
N VAL A 41 7.24 10.46 -0.70
CA VAL A 41 6.80 10.00 0.63
C VAL A 41 5.38 9.48 0.55
N ALA A 42 5.08 8.45 1.32
CA ALA A 42 3.74 7.93 1.48
C ALA A 42 3.51 7.48 2.91
N ILE A 43 2.26 7.32 3.29
CA ILE A 43 1.85 6.64 4.51
C ILE A 43 0.71 5.70 4.16
N LEU A 44 0.78 4.48 4.65
CA LEU A 44 -0.29 3.49 4.51
C LEU A 44 -0.70 3.00 5.88
N GLN A 45 -2.00 2.93 6.09
CA GLN A 45 -2.59 2.40 7.31
C GLN A 45 -3.52 1.25 6.95
N VAL A 46 -3.30 0.11 7.57
CA VAL A 46 -4.11 -1.09 7.37
C VAL A 46 -4.93 -1.29 8.64
N SER A 47 -6.25 -1.29 8.48
CA SER A 47 -7.18 -1.51 9.58
C SER A 47 -7.72 -2.94 9.51
N GLY A 48 -7.79 -3.59 10.65
CA GLY A 48 -8.27 -4.95 10.76
C GLY A 48 -7.58 -5.69 11.89
N SER A 49 -7.57 -7.00 11.81
CA SER A 49 -6.92 -7.85 12.79
C SER A 49 -5.98 -8.82 12.09
N ILE A 50 -4.70 -8.70 12.38
CA ILE A 50 -3.67 -9.56 11.81
C ILE A 50 -2.97 -10.27 12.97
N PRO A 51 -3.10 -11.59 13.08
CA PRO A 51 -2.43 -12.35 14.14
C PRO A 51 -0.91 -12.15 14.08
N ASN A 52 -0.26 -12.15 15.23
CA ASN A 52 1.17 -11.90 15.32
C ASN A 52 2.01 -12.92 14.56
N ASP A 53 1.52 -14.15 14.44
CA ASP A 53 2.23 -15.22 13.74
C ASP A 53 1.87 -15.29 12.25
N ALA A 54 0.94 -14.47 11.79
CA ALA A 54 0.60 -14.42 10.37
C ALA A 54 1.76 -13.81 9.56
N ALA A 55 1.97 -14.36 8.36
CA ALA A 55 2.92 -13.77 7.43
C ALA A 55 2.27 -12.54 6.77
N PHE A 56 2.73 -11.37 7.14
CA PHE A 56 2.22 -10.10 6.64
C PHE A 56 3.34 -9.38 5.89
N LYS A 57 3.07 -9.04 4.64
CA LYS A 57 4.03 -8.32 3.81
C LYS A 57 3.32 -7.19 3.06
N THR A 58 3.90 -6.03 3.09
CA THR A 58 3.41 -4.86 2.34
C THR A 58 4.54 -4.27 1.52
N GLU A 59 4.26 -4.05 0.25
CA GLU A 59 5.18 -3.38 -0.67
C GLU A 59 4.47 -2.19 -1.31
N ALA A 60 5.22 -1.16 -1.63
CA ALA A 60 4.71 0.02 -2.32
C ALA A 60 5.65 0.42 -3.43
N THR A 61 5.10 1.10 -4.43
CA THR A 61 5.90 1.65 -5.53
C THR A 61 5.43 3.05 -5.86
N ASN A 62 6.35 3.88 -6.30
CA ASN A 62 6.08 5.23 -6.78
C ASN A 62 6.20 5.36 -8.30
N ASN A 63 6.49 4.28 -8.99
CA ASN A 63 6.60 4.25 -10.45
C ASN A 63 5.79 3.09 -11.05
N ALA A 64 4.56 2.95 -10.61
CA ALA A 64 3.70 1.80 -10.96
C ALA A 64 3.38 1.69 -12.45
N LEU A 65 3.52 2.77 -13.21
CA LEU A 65 3.25 2.76 -14.65
C LEU A 65 4.47 2.39 -15.50
N ASP A 66 5.64 2.27 -14.90
CA ASP A 66 6.83 1.84 -15.63
C ASP A 66 6.73 0.36 -16.00
N ASP A 67 7.46 -0.06 -17.03
CA ASP A 67 7.46 -1.46 -17.46
C ASP A 67 7.95 -2.40 -16.36
N SER A 68 8.87 -1.93 -15.54
CA SER A 68 9.41 -2.68 -14.39
C SER A 68 9.36 -1.81 -13.15
N PRO A 69 8.20 -1.70 -12.49
CA PRO A 69 8.08 -0.90 -11.28
C PRO A 69 9.02 -1.38 -10.18
N VAL A 70 9.55 -0.44 -9.40
CA VAL A 70 10.38 -0.75 -8.25
C VAL A 70 9.48 -0.91 -7.03
N TRP A 71 9.33 -2.13 -6.55
CA TRP A 71 8.55 -2.44 -5.36
C TRP A 71 9.45 -2.42 -4.13
N GLN A 72 9.13 -1.57 -3.19
CA GLN A 72 9.86 -1.42 -1.93
C GLN A 72 9.11 -2.11 -0.81
N ASP A 73 9.79 -2.92 -0.02
CA ASP A 73 9.19 -3.54 1.17
C ASP A 73 9.00 -2.46 2.24
N VAL A 74 7.75 -2.24 2.62
CA VAL A 74 7.36 -1.22 3.58
C VAL A 74 6.60 -1.80 4.77
N THR A 75 6.75 -3.09 4.99
CA THR A 75 6.04 -3.80 6.05
C THR A 75 6.27 -3.18 7.43
N ALA A 76 7.51 -2.81 7.74
CA ALA A 76 7.83 -2.22 9.04
C ALA A 76 7.16 -0.86 9.22
N GLU A 77 7.18 -0.02 8.19
CA GLU A 77 6.57 1.29 8.21
C GLU A 77 5.05 1.19 8.38
N VAL A 78 4.42 0.26 7.66
CA VAL A 78 2.98 0.03 7.77
C VAL A 78 2.60 -0.46 9.16
N ARG A 79 3.36 -1.40 9.72
CA ARG A 79 3.10 -1.90 11.07
C ARG A 79 3.24 -0.82 12.14
N LYS A 80 4.17 0.10 11.96
CA LYS A 80 4.43 1.19 12.93
C LYS A 80 3.57 2.42 12.67
N GLY A 81 2.94 2.52 11.50
CA GLY A 81 2.19 3.71 11.11
C GLY A 81 3.08 4.90 10.80
N THR A 82 4.29 4.67 10.33
CA THR A 82 5.27 5.72 10.01
C THR A 82 5.33 5.99 8.52
N ASN A 83 5.94 7.11 8.15
CA ASN A 83 6.11 7.49 6.77
C ASN A 83 7.01 6.49 6.02
N ILE A 84 6.64 6.26 4.77
CA ILE A 84 7.43 5.51 3.80
C ILE A 84 8.20 6.53 2.98
N VAL A 85 9.53 6.46 3.00
CA VAL A 85 10.36 7.29 2.14
C VAL A 85 10.83 6.42 0.98
N PHE A 86 10.46 6.79 -0.24
CA PHE A 86 10.81 6.00 -1.40
C PHE A 86 12.29 6.15 -1.76
N GLU A 87 12.95 5.03 -1.95
CA GLU A 87 14.34 5.00 -2.38
C GLU A 87 14.45 5.25 -3.89
N ASN A 88 13.45 4.79 -4.65
CA ASN A 88 13.41 5.01 -6.09
C ASN A 88 13.03 6.46 -6.40
N GLN A 89 13.83 7.10 -7.25
CA GLN A 89 13.64 8.51 -7.63
C GLN A 89 13.36 8.70 -9.11
N THR A 90 13.03 7.63 -9.82
CA THR A 90 12.75 7.71 -11.26
C THR A 90 11.41 7.08 -11.59
N ALA A 91 10.69 7.71 -12.51
CA ALA A 91 9.42 7.22 -13.00
C ALA A 91 9.32 7.56 -14.49
N SER A 92 9.83 6.68 -15.34
CA SER A 92 9.95 6.91 -16.78
C SER A 92 8.60 7.11 -17.47
N ALA A 93 7.56 6.44 -16.99
CA ALA A 93 6.20 6.58 -17.50
C ALA A 93 5.35 7.55 -16.70
N GLY A 94 5.96 8.32 -15.80
CA GLY A 94 5.27 9.23 -14.90
C GLY A 94 5.07 8.62 -13.51
N ALA A 95 5.04 9.47 -12.50
CA ALA A 95 4.87 9.02 -11.12
C ALA A 95 3.47 8.44 -10.92
N ALA A 96 3.41 7.27 -10.31
CA ALA A 96 2.17 6.62 -9.97
C ALA A 96 2.36 5.73 -8.75
N PHE A 97 1.43 5.82 -7.82
CA PHE A 97 1.46 5.06 -6.59
C PHE A 97 0.64 3.79 -6.71
N ASN A 98 1.20 2.70 -6.21
CA ASN A 98 0.44 1.48 -5.97
C ASN A 98 1.03 0.78 -4.75
N PHE A 99 0.26 -0.12 -4.20
CA PHE A 99 0.70 -0.97 -3.10
C PHE A 99 0.22 -2.40 -3.33
N ARG A 100 0.85 -3.33 -2.66
CA ARG A 100 0.35 -4.71 -2.58
C ARG A 100 0.58 -5.23 -1.17
N ILE A 101 -0.44 -5.85 -0.63
CA ILE A 101 -0.45 -6.39 0.73
C ILE A 101 -0.77 -7.88 0.62
N SER A 102 0.01 -8.70 1.30
CA SER A 102 -0.28 -10.13 1.41
C SER A 102 -0.26 -10.55 2.87
N VAL A 103 -1.20 -11.43 3.22
CA VAL A 103 -1.32 -11.99 4.56
C VAL A 103 -1.55 -13.48 4.42
N GLU A 104 -0.78 -14.28 5.13
CA GLU A 104 -0.99 -15.71 5.20
C GLU A 104 -1.16 -16.12 6.66
N ARG A 105 -2.07 -17.08 6.90
CA ARG A 105 -2.31 -17.61 8.23
C ARG A 105 -1.05 -18.29 8.75
N GLY A 106 -0.70 -18.02 10.01
CA GLY A 106 0.46 -18.61 10.65
C GLY A 106 0.18 -19.98 11.27
N ALA A 107 1.15 -20.47 12.01
CA ALA A 107 1.11 -21.80 12.61
C ALA A 107 0.00 -21.96 13.65
N SER A 108 -0.44 -20.89 14.30
CA SER A 108 -1.54 -20.95 15.27
C SER A 108 -2.88 -21.30 14.61
N GLY A 109 -2.99 -21.08 13.31
CA GLY A 109 -4.23 -21.25 12.59
C GLY A 109 -5.25 -20.14 12.82
N GLU A 110 -4.90 -19.11 13.58
CA GLU A 110 -5.78 -17.97 13.79
C GLU A 110 -5.97 -17.20 12.48
N GLY A 111 -7.23 -16.94 12.14
CA GLY A 111 -7.58 -16.12 11.00
C GLY A 111 -7.51 -14.64 11.36
N GLY A 112 -7.26 -13.81 10.34
CA GLY A 112 -7.33 -12.39 10.48
C GLY A 112 -8.20 -11.79 9.40
N TYR A 113 -8.31 -10.47 9.41
CA TYR A 113 -9.06 -9.76 8.37
C TYR A 113 -8.49 -8.37 8.19
N ILE A 114 -8.71 -7.82 7.00
CA ILE A 114 -8.41 -6.43 6.68
C ILE A 114 -9.74 -5.76 6.36
N ASP A 115 -10.10 -4.75 7.13
CA ASP A 115 -11.32 -3.95 6.91
C ASP A 115 -11.10 -2.88 5.87
N SER A 116 -9.97 -2.18 5.98
CA SER A 116 -9.70 -1.05 5.11
C SER A 116 -8.21 -0.79 5.03
N VAL A 117 -7.83 -0.17 3.93
CA VAL A 117 -6.49 0.39 3.74
C VAL A 117 -6.68 1.87 3.44
N SER A 118 -5.97 2.72 4.14
CA SER A 118 -6.01 4.16 3.91
C SER A 118 -4.60 4.71 3.86
N GLY A 119 -4.46 5.86 3.22
CA GLY A 119 -3.15 6.48 3.15
C GLY A 119 -3.15 7.75 2.33
N ALA A 120 -1.97 8.32 2.23
CA ALA A 120 -1.71 9.51 1.44
C ALA A 120 -0.28 9.44 0.92
N PHE A 121 -0.03 10.16 -0.15
CA PHE A 121 1.32 10.28 -0.69
C PHE A 121 1.50 11.65 -1.36
N GLN A 122 2.76 12.05 -1.46
CA GLN A 122 3.12 13.29 -2.13
C GLN A 122 4.55 13.21 -2.69
#